data_84b1780a85112b534189bf6713f57c5a
#
_entry.id   84b1780a85112b534189bf6713f57c5a
#
_cell.length_a   1.000
_cell.length_b   1.000
_cell.length_c   1.000
_cell.angle_alpha   90.00
_cell.angle_beta   90.00
_cell.angle_gamma   90.00
#
_symmetry.space_group_name_H-M   'P 1'
#
loop_
_entity.id
_entity.type
_entity.pdbx_description
1 polymer ?
#
loop_
_entity_poly.entity_id
_entity_poly.type
_entity_poly.pdbx_seq_one_letter_code
_entity_poly.pdbx_strand_id
1 'polypeptide(L)'
;SSDNKTVAIECKFNKNVKLGDIKGYEVFNKTKQDTAWGQLIEADYNRESKCSIIVFDKALADSSIINLTDNMAYIPQVGFVVIIDSQAGNYTNLAIAYMLARDIAIHSKQVDYDKDLLALIITRIVKDVTEIQKIKTMVETNITNNKNILKMLEKSMMMVQFNEKYLLKFLKDGTLTKEDLFKFYTGEDMGEKYKLIEKEIEENYA
;
A
#
# COMPACT_ATOMS: atom_id res chain seq x y z
N SER A 1 8.48 -15.43 -38.49
CA SER A 1 9.21 -14.30 -37.90
C SER A 1 8.54 -13.95 -36.59
N SER A 2 9.20 -14.23 -35.49
CA SER A 2 8.74 -13.79 -34.18
C SER A 2 8.90 -12.28 -34.11
N ASP A 3 7.79 -11.55 -34.18
CA ASP A 3 7.75 -10.13 -33.86
C ASP A 3 8.22 -9.98 -32.40
N ASN A 4 9.41 -9.46 -32.20
CA ASN A 4 9.99 -9.18 -30.86
C ASN A 4 9.18 -8.07 -30.18
N LYS A 5 8.03 -8.44 -29.61
CA LYS A 5 7.19 -7.57 -28.79
C LYS A 5 7.67 -7.70 -27.36
N THR A 6 8.66 -6.90 -26.97
CA THR A 6 9.30 -6.98 -25.66
C THR A 6 8.85 -5.83 -24.77
N VAL A 7 8.68 -6.14 -23.48
CA VAL A 7 8.56 -5.18 -22.39
C VAL A 7 9.84 -5.29 -21.57
N ALA A 8 10.58 -4.20 -21.43
CA ALA A 8 11.76 -4.16 -20.58
C ALA A 8 11.35 -3.84 -19.15
N ILE A 9 11.86 -4.60 -18.18
CA ILE A 9 11.66 -4.34 -16.74
C ILE A 9 13.02 -4.14 -16.10
N GLU A 10 13.20 -3.03 -15.44
CA GLU A 10 14.40 -2.67 -14.69
C GLU A 10 14.06 -2.50 -13.21
N CYS A 11 14.73 -3.24 -12.33
CA CYS A 11 14.48 -3.20 -10.90
C CYS A 11 15.60 -2.45 -10.18
N LYS A 12 15.27 -1.46 -9.36
CA LYS A 12 16.21 -0.64 -8.61
C LYS A 12 15.98 -0.77 -7.12
N PHE A 13 16.94 -1.36 -6.45
CA PHE A 13 16.95 -1.54 -4.99
C PHE A 13 18.06 -0.71 -4.33
N ASN A 14 18.39 0.45 -4.90
CA ASN A 14 19.39 1.37 -4.37
C ASN A 14 18.74 2.70 -3.96
N LYS A 15 19.01 3.16 -2.72
CA LYS A 15 18.50 4.43 -2.17
C LYS A 15 18.99 5.67 -2.90
N ASN A 16 20.04 5.57 -3.71
CA ASN A 16 20.71 6.74 -4.31
C ASN A 16 20.15 7.10 -5.69
N VAL A 17 19.22 6.34 -6.24
CA VAL A 17 18.64 6.64 -7.55
C VAL A 17 17.54 7.68 -7.41
N LYS A 18 17.80 8.88 -7.93
CA LYS A 18 16.81 9.97 -8.03
C LYS A 18 16.03 9.84 -9.33
N LEU A 19 14.84 10.43 -9.35
CA LEU A 19 13.99 10.41 -10.54
C LEU A 19 14.68 11.06 -11.76
N GLY A 20 15.36 12.19 -11.56
CA GLY A 20 15.96 13.01 -12.60
C GLY A 20 14.99 14.04 -13.19
N ASP A 21 15.50 14.90 -14.05
CA ASP A 21 14.72 15.94 -14.71
C ASP A 21 14.28 15.46 -16.11
N ILE A 22 12.98 15.45 -16.34
CA ILE A 22 12.37 15.09 -17.63
C ILE A 22 12.74 16.10 -18.73
N LYS A 23 12.88 17.37 -18.38
CA LYS A 23 13.22 18.45 -19.32
C LYS A 23 14.66 18.39 -19.83
N GLY A 24 15.55 17.68 -19.16
CA GLY A 24 16.92 17.44 -19.61
C GLY A 24 17.08 16.29 -20.59
N TYR A 25 16.00 15.68 -21.03
CA TYR A 25 15.95 14.51 -21.90
C TYR A 25 16.51 14.77 -23.30
N GLU A 26 16.31 15.94 -23.86
CA GLU A 26 16.77 16.28 -25.22
C GLU A 26 18.30 16.43 -25.34
N VAL A 27 19.00 16.50 -24.21
CA VAL A 27 20.47 16.57 -24.16
C VAL A 27 20.99 15.34 -23.42
N PHE A 28 21.17 14.26 -24.18
CA PHE A 28 21.77 13.01 -23.69
C PHE A 28 23.25 13.26 -23.32
N ASN A 29 23.48 13.74 -22.13
CA ASN A 29 24.83 13.96 -21.60
C ASN A 29 25.23 12.72 -20.77
N LYS A 30 26.22 11.97 -21.24
CA LYS A 30 26.76 10.74 -20.64
C LYS A 30 27.10 10.80 -19.15
N THR A 31 27.14 11.99 -18.56
CA THR A 31 27.48 12.23 -17.14
C THR A 31 26.27 12.28 -16.19
N LYS A 32 25.03 12.16 -16.68
CA LYS A 32 23.80 12.18 -15.85
C LYS A 32 23.08 10.82 -15.79
N GLN A 33 23.81 9.75 -15.91
CA GLN A 33 23.28 8.39 -16.12
C GLN A 33 22.61 7.72 -14.92
N ASP A 34 22.73 8.25 -13.71
CA ASP A 34 22.23 7.57 -12.50
C ASP A 34 20.83 8.01 -12.08
N THR A 35 20.01 8.49 -13.00
CA THR A 35 18.62 8.83 -12.72
C THR A 35 17.68 7.72 -13.21
N ALA A 36 16.52 7.57 -12.57
CA ALA A 36 15.50 6.62 -12.99
C ALA A 36 15.10 6.83 -14.45
N TRP A 37 15.01 8.09 -14.88
CA TRP A 37 14.74 8.48 -16.24
C TRP A 37 15.81 8.02 -17.22
N GLY A 38 17.06 8.34 -16.94
CA GLY A 38 18.16 7.94 -17.82
C GLY A 38 18.22 6.44 -18.01
N GLN A 39 18.00 5.68 -16.96
CA GLN A 39 18.04 4.22 -17.00
C GLN A 39 16.83 3.61 -17.70
N LEU A 40 15.63 4.20 -17.55
CA LEU A 40 14.46 3.74 -18.26
C LEU A 40 14.60 3.91 -19.78
N ILE A 41 15.14 5.05 -20.19
CA ILE A 41 15.42 5.35 -21.61
C ILE A 41 16.51 4.44 -22.16
N GLU A 42 17.58 4.23 -21.39
CA GLU A 42 18.65 3.32 -21.79
C GLU A 42 18.14 1.87 -21.93
N ALA A 43 17.27 1.43 -21.02
CA ALA A 43 16.64 0.11 -21.10
C ALA A 43 15.74 -0.02 -22.33
N ASP A 44 15.00 1.02 -22.66
CA ASP A 44 14.15 1.07 -23.85
C ASP A 44 14.98 0.98 -25.13
N TYR A 45 16.01 1.81 -25.24
CA TYR A 45 16.90 1.84 -26.41
C TYR A 45 17.70 0.55 -26.59
N ASN A 46 18.32 0.04 -25.52
CA ASN A 46 19.21 -1.13 -25.61
C ASN A 46 18.45 -2.43 -25.87
N ARG A 47 17.18 -2.52 -25.51
CA ARG A 47 16.35 -3.73 -25.63
C ARG A 47 15.35 -3.65 -26.77
N GLU A 48 15.33 -2.55 -27.53
CA GLU A 48 14.34 -2.28 -28.58
C GLU A 48 12.90 -2.55 -28.07
N SER A 49 12.65 -2.24 -26.78
CA SER A 49 11.37 -2.53 -26.17
C SER A 49 10.29 -1.56 -26.64
N LYS A 50 9.05 -1.99 -26.59
CA LYS A 50 7.90 -1.15 -26.97
C LYS A 50 7.35 -0.36 -25.80
N CYS A 51 7.67 -0.79 -24.60
CA CYS A 51 7.32 -0.13 -23.37
C CYS A 51 8.26 -0.63 -22.25
N SER A 52 8.75 0.25 -21.44
CA SER A 52 9.66 -0.09 -20.36
C SER A 52 9.02 0.17 -18.99
N ILE A 53 9.40 -0.62 -17.99
CA ILE A 53 8.95 -0.47 -16.61
C ILE A 53 10.17 -0.36 -15.71
N ILE A 54 10.24 0.69 -14.91
CA ILE A 54 11.22 0.78 -13.84
C ILE A 54 10.53 0.60 -12.48
N VAL A 55 11.09 -0.29 -11.66
CA VAL A 55 10.51 -0.72 -10.39
C VAL A 55 11.41 -0.28 -9.24
N PHE A 56 10.82 0.36 -8.26
CA PHE A 56 11.45 0.73 -6.99
C PHE A 56 10.78 0.05 -5.82
N ASP A 57 11.55 -0.30 -4.80
CA ASP A 57 10.99 -0.70 -3.53
C ASP A 57 10.67 0.52 -2.67
N LYS A 58 9.51 0.53 -2.03
CA LYS A 58 9.03 1.63 -1.18
C LYS A 58 10.00 2.00 -0.06
N ALA A 59 10.65 1.00 0.52
CA ALA A 59 11.62 1.21 1.61
C ALA A 59 12.92 1.88 1.13
N LEU A 60 13.21 1.84 -0.17
CA LEU A 60 14.45 2.29 -0.79
C LEU A 60 14.25 3.43 -1.78
N ALA A 61 13.00 3.73 -2.19
CA ALA A 61 12.71 4.78 -3.14
C ALA A 61 13.02 6.17 -2.56
N ASP A 62 13.66 7.02 -3.37
CA ASP A 62 13.88 8.42 -3.03
C ASP A 62 12.55 9.19 -2.96
N SER A 63 12.48 10.21 -2.12
CA SER A 63 11.28 11.04 -1.95
C SER A 63 10.82 11.70 -3.25
N SER A 64 11.73 12.04 -4.17
CA SER A 64 11.36 12.58 -5.48
C SER A 64 10.58 11.61 -6.34
N ILE A 65 10.85 10.31 -6.21
CA ILE A 65 10.13 9.23 -6.91
C ILE A 65 8.75 9.03 -6.28
N ILE A 66 8.70 8.96 -4.93
CA ILE A 66 7.45 8.78 -4.19
C ILE A 66 6.47 9.93 -4.45
N ASN A 67 6.96 11.16 -4.42
CA ASN A 67 6.12 12.36 -4.61
C ASN A 67 5.57 12.49 -6.03
N LEU A 68 6.30 12.00 -7.03
CA LEU A 68 5.81 12.06 -8.41
C LEU A 68 4.79 10.94 -8.70
N THR A 69 5.03 9.74 -8.18
CA THR A 69 4.36 8.54 -8.66
C THR A 69 3.13 8.16 -7.85
N ASP A 70 3.05 8.60 -6.58
CA ASP A 70 2.01 8.15 -5.63
C ASP A 70 1.75 6.61 -5.73
N ASN A 71 2.77 5.84 -6.13
CA ASN A 71 2.90 4.39 -6.33
C ASN A 71 3.07 3.92 -7.80
N MET A 72 2.46 4.58 -8.78
CA MET A 72 2.63 4.27 -10.20
C MET A 72 2.41 5.52 -11.05
N ALA A 73 3.29 5.76 -12.03
CA ALA A 73 3.13 6.81 -13.04
C ALA A 73 3.41 6.26 -14.43
N TYR A 74 2.67 6.73 -15.42
CA TYR A 74 2.95 6.50 -16.83
C TYR A 74 3.62 7.72 -17.44
N ILE A 75 4.65 7.46 -18.22
CA ILE A 75 5.44 8.47 -18.89
C ILE A 75 5.30 8.27 -20.37
N PRO A 76 4.67 9.22 -21.07
CA PRO A 76 4.40 9.10 -22.50
C PRO A 76 5.64 8.71 -23.28
N GLN A 77 5.50 7.76 -24.19
CA GLN A 77 6.53 7.25 -25.10
C GLN A 77 7.71 6.52 -24.45
N VAL A 78 7.77 6.44 -23.12
CA VAL A 78 8.85 5.77 -22.39
C VAL A 78 8.34 4.53 -21.66
N GLY A 79 7.37 4.68 -20.74
CA GLY A 79 6.85 3.56 -19.98
C GLY A 79 6.37 3.91 -18.58
N PHE A 80 6.54 3.00 -17.65
CA PHE A 80 6.00 3.10 -16.31
C PHE A 80 7.11 3.24 -15.25
N VAL A 81 6.86 4.09 -14.26
CA VAL A 81 7.58 4.11 -12.98
C VAL A 81 6.67 3.50 -11.94
N VAL A 82 7.13 2.48 -11.22
CA VAL A 82 6.32 1.69 -10.30
C VAL A 82 7.00 1.57 -8.96
N ILE A 83 6.24 1.75 -7.88
CA ILE A 83 6.68 1.48 -6.51
C ILE A 83 5.98 0.22 -6.02
N ILE A 84 6.76 -0.74 -5.51
CA ILE A 84 6.29 -1.96 -4.85
C ILE A 84 6.57 -1.88 -3.36
N ASP A 85 5.87 -2.67 -2.57
CA ASP A 85 6.18 -2.91 -1.17
C ASP A 85 6.56 -4.38 -1.00
N SER A 86 7.86 -4.67 -1.12
CA SER A 86 8.37 -6.03 -1.06
C SER A 86 8.23 -6.65 0.33
N GLN A 87 8.30 -5.83 1.38
CA GLN A 87 8.15 -6.27 2.76
C GLN A 87 6.71 -6.71 3.07
N ALA A 88 5.73 -6.00 2.52
CA ALA A 88 4.31 -6.37 2.63
C ALA A 88 3.86 -7.39 1.57
N GLY A 89 4.75 -7.82 0.65
CA GLY A 89 4.40 -8.70 -0.47
C GLY A 89 3.44 -8.06 -1.48
N ASN A 90 3.38 -6.72 -1.54
CA ASN A 90 2.46 -6.00 -2.41
C ASN A 90 3.12 -5.65 -3.75
N TYR A 91 2.81 -6.43 -4.78
CA TYR A 91 3.27 -6.27 -6.16
C TYR A 91 2.16 -5.82 -7.12
N THR A 92 1.01 -5.37 -6.61
CA THR A 92 -0.18 -5.04 -7.41
C THR A 92 0.11 -4.00 -8.47
N ASN A 93 0.86 -2.94 -8.14
CA ASN A 93 1.21 -1.88 -9.08
C ASN A 93 2.09 -2.40 -10.23
N LEU A 94 3.02 -3.31 -9.94
CA LEU A 94 3.85 -3.92 -10.97
C LEU A 94 3.01 -4.81 -11.90
N ALA A 95 2.08 -5.59 -11.36
CA ALA A 95 1.20 -6.43 -12.16
C ALA A 95 0.35 -5.59 -13.12
N ILE A 96 -0.24 -4.49 -12.65
CA ILE A 96 -1.04 -3.58 -13.47
C ILE A 96 -0.18 -2.90 -14.55
N ALA A 97 0.97 -2.35 -14.18
CA ALA A 97 1.90 -1.74 -15.13
C ALA A 97 2.34 -2.73 -16.21
N TYR A 98 2.63 -3.96 -15.83
CA TYR A 98 2.99 -5.01 -16.79
C TYR A 98 1.86 -5.36 -17.75
N MET A 99 0.61 -5.48 -17.27
CA MET A 99 -0.54 -5.73 -18.13
C MET A 99 -0.71 -4.60 -19.15
N LEU A 100 -0.67 -3.35 -18.72
CA LEU A 100 -0.78 -2.19 -19.61
C LEU A 100 0.39 -2.11 -20.60
N ALA A 101 1.63 -2.30 -20.13
CA ALA A 101 2.82 -2.30 -20.98
C ALA A 101 2.78 -3.42 -22.02
N ARG A 102 2.35 -4.60 -21.64
CA ARG A 102 2.15 -5.74 -22.54
C ARG A 102 1.12 -5.41 -23.62
N ASP A 103 -0.01 -4.85 -23.24
CA ASP A 103 -1.07 -4.51 -24.19
C ASP A 103 -0.63 -3.41 -25.15
N ILE A 104 0.11 -2.40 -24.71
CA ILE A 104 0.78 -1.41 -25.55
C ILE A 104 1.75 -2.11 -26.51
N ALA A 105 2.61 -3.01 -26.04
CA ALA A 105 3.58 -3.70 -26.87
C ALA A 105 2.93 -4.60 -27.95
N ILE A 106 1.82 -5.27 -27.62
CA ILE A 106 1.10 -6.15 -28.54
C ILE A 106 0.39 -5.35 -29.65
N HIS A 107 -0.24 -4.24 -29.29
CA HIS A 107 -1.13 -3.52 -30.19
C HIS A 107 -0.47 -2.33 -30.91
N SER A 108 0.72 -1.91 -30.47
CA SER A 108 1.42 -0.72 -31.01
C SER A 108 1.78 -0.76 -32.50
N LYS A 109 1.73 -1.93 -33.14
CA LYS A 109 2.05 -2.07 -34.56
C LYS A 109 0.83 -2.10 -35.49
N GLN A 110 -0.39 -2.12 -34.97
CA GLN A 110 -1.58 -2.39 -35.77
C GLN A 110 -2.27 -1.13 -36.30
N VAL A 111 -2.06 0.02 -35.69
CA VAL A 111 -2.72 1.28 -36.05
C VAL A 111 -1.77 2.45 -35.79
N ASP A 112 -1.75 3.42 -36.67
CA ASP A 112 -1.15 4.74 -36.39
C ASP A 112 -2.09 5.48 -35.42
N TYR A 113 -1.87 5.27 -34.13
CA TYR A 113 -2.72 5.83 -33.06
C TYR A 113 -2.15 7.14 -32.55
N ASP A 114 -3.04 8.01 -32.12
CA ASP A 114 -2.71 9.25 -31.44
C ASP A 114 -2.03 8.95 -30.10
N LYS A 115 -0.72 9.26 -30.04
CA LYS A 115 0.12 8.99 -28.85
C LYS A 115 -0.32 9.83 -27.66
N ASP A 116 -0.81 11.03 -27.89
CA ASP A 116 -1.26 11.94 -26.82
C ASP A 116 -2.58 11.44 -26.22
N LEU A 117 -3.49 10.95 -27.07
CA LEU A 117 -4.72 10.31 -26.61
C LEU A 117 -4.43 9.02 -25.83
N LEU A 118 -3.49 8.19 -26.30
CA LEU A 118 -3.06 7.00 -25.55
C LEU A 118 -2.51 7.39 -24.17
N ALA A 119 -1.61 8.38 -24.12
CA ALA A 119 -1.04 8.86 -22.87
C ALA A 119 -2.12 9.37 -21.91
N LEU A 120 -3.11 10.09 -22.41
CA LEU A 120 -4.24 10.58 -21.61
C LEU A 120 -5.05 9.41 -21.02
N ILE A 121 -5.39 8.41 -21.83
CA ILE A 121 -6.15 7.23 -21.38
C ILE A 121 -5.37 6.45 -20.33
N ILE A 122 -4.10 6.16 -20.55
CA ILE A 122 -3.26 5.41 -19.61
C ILE A 122 -3.11 6.19 -18.30
N THR A 123 -2.84 7.49 -18.37
CA THR A 123 -2.74 8.34 -17.16
C THR A 123 -4.04 8.33 -16.34
N ARG A 124 -5.19 8.33 -17.03
CA ARG A 124 -6.50 8.22 -16.36
C ARG A 124 -6.67 6.88 -15.65
N ILE A 125 -6.35 5.78 -16.33
CA ILE A 125 -6.39 4.42 -15.74
C ILE A 125 -5.50 4.34 -14.50
N VAL A 126 -4.26 4.83 -14.59
CA VAL A 126 -3.31 4.85 -13.48
C VAL A 126 -3.88 5.62 -12.29
N LYS A 127 -4.46 6.79 -12.53
CA LYS A 127 -5.11 7.59 -11.49
C LYS A 127 -6.27 6.84 -10.83
N ASP A 128 -7.16 6.27 -11.61
CA ASP A 128 -8.33 5.55 -11.10
C ASP A 128 -7.89 4.32 -10.26
N VAL A 129 -6.87 3.59 -10.68
CA VAL A 129 -6.28 2.48 -9.90
C VAL A 129 -5.70 2.97 -8.57
N THR A 130 -4.98 4.08 -8.58
CA THR A 130 -4.42 4.67 -7.36
C THR A 130 -5.51 5.08 -6.36
N GLU A 131 -6.61 5.65 -6.85
CA GLU A 131 -7.76 6.01 -6.02
C GLU A 131 -8.45 4.78 -5.42
N ILE A 132 -8.62 3.71 -6.19
CA ILE A 132 -9.16 2.43 -5.69
C ILE A 132 -8.27 1.86 -4.56
N GLN A 133 -6.95 1.92 -4.71
CA GLN A 133 -6.03 1.46 -3.66
C GLN A 133 -6.13 2.30 -2.38
N LYS A 134 -6.31 3.63 -2.49
CA LYS A 134 -6.55 4.50 -1.34
C LYS A 134 -7.85 4.12 -0.62
N ILE A 135 -8.92 3.89 -1.37
CA ILE A 135 -10.21 3.44 -0.80
C ILE A 135 -10.03 2.10 -0.07
N LYS A 136 -9.33 1.13 -0.67
CA LYS A 136 -9.03 -0.15 -0.01
C LYS A 136 -8.32 0.05 1.33
N THR A 137 -7.26 0.87 1.37
CA THR A 137 -6.53 1.18 2.62
C THR A 137 -7.43 1.85 3.66
N MET A 138 -8.34 2.74 3.24
CA MET A 138 -9.30 3.37 4.15
C MET A 138 -10.27 2.34 4.74
N VAL A 139 -10.76 1.40 3.93
CA VAL A 139 -11.65 0.32 4.39
C VAL A 139 -10.93 -0.58 5.40
N GLU A 140 -9.69 -1.01 5.11
CA GLU A 140 -8.87 -1.81 6.02
C GLU A 140 -8.62 -1.10 7.36
N THR A 141 -8.35 0.21 7.31
CA THR A 141 -8.21 1.04 8.51
C THR A 141 -9.52 1.12 9.31
N ASN A 142 -10.66 1.28 8.64
CA ASN A 142 -11.96 1.31 9.31
C ASN A 142 -12.31 -0.03 9.95
N ILE A 143 -12.00 -1.15 9.32
CA ILE A 143 -12.17 -2.48 9.91
C ILE A 143 -11.36 -2.59 11.21
N THR A 144 -10.10 -2.17 11.20
CA THR A 144 -9.23 -2.17 12.37
C THR A 144 -9.78 -1.27 13.49
N ASN A 145 -10.25 -0.08 13.14
CA ASN A 145 -10.86 0.85 14.11
C ASN A 145 -12.13 0.26 14.72
N ASN A 146 -12.99 -0.39 13.92
CA ASN A 146 -14.20 -1.03 14.42
C ASN A 146 -13.89 -2.19 15.38
N LYS A 147 -12.86 -3.01 15.10
CA LYS A 147 -12.38 -4.03 16.05
C LYS A 147 -11.96 -3.41 17.39
N ASN A 148 -11.23 -2.31 17.34
CA ASN A 148 -10.81 -1.61 18.56
C ASN A 148 -12.00 -1.05 19.36
N ILE A 149 -13.01 -0.49 18.67
CA ILE A 149 -14.23 -0.01 19.29
C ILE A 149 -14.97 -1.14 19.99
N LEU A 150 -15.11 -2.30 19.33
CA LEU A 150 -15.73 -3.48 19.93
C LEU A 150 -14.98 -3.94 21.18
N LYS A 151 -13.64 -4.03 21.13
CA LYS A 151 -12.82 -4.35 22.29
C LYS A 151 -13.05 -3.37 23.47
N MET A 152 -13.15 -2.07 23.17
CA MET A 152 -13.43 -1.05 24.18
C MET A 152 -14.85 -1.17 24.76
N LEU A 153 -15.86 -1.46 23.94
CA LEU A 153 -17.23 -1.68 24.38
C LEU A 153 -17.33 -2.89 25.30
N GLU A 154 -16.81 -4.03 24.90
CA GLU A 154 -16.80 -5.24 25.71
C GLU A 154 -16.07 -5.02 27.04
N LYS A 155 -14.95 -4.30 26.99
CA LYS A 155 -14.24 -3.87 28.18
C LYS A 155 -15.10 -3.05 29.13
N SER A 156 -15.81 -2.08 28.59
CA SER A 156 -16.68 -1.20 29.37
C SER A 156 -17.86 -1.97 29.97
N MET A 157 -18.46 -2.88 29.21
CA MET A 157 -19.55 -3.74 29.70
C MET A 157 -19.09 -4.65 30.85
N MET A 158 -17.91 -5.26 30.72
CA MET A 158 -17.33 -6.06 31.82
C MET A 158 -17.08 -5.22 33.07
N MET A 159 -16.59 -3.98 32.92
CA MET A 159 -16.39 -3.06 34.06
C MET A 159 -17.72 -2.76 34.76
N VAL A 160 -18.78 -2.52 33.99
CA VAL A 160 -20.12 -2.30 34.54
C VAL A 160 -20.60 -3.52 35.37
N GLN A 161 -20.52 -4.72 34.76
CA GLN A 161 -20.91 -5.96 35.47
C GLN A 161 -20.08 -6.23 36.70
N PHE A 162 -18.77 -5.94 36.65
CA PHE A 162 -17.90 -6.06 37.81
C PHE A 162 -18.31 -5.12 38.93
N ASN A 163 -18.53 -3.85 38.61
CA ASN A 163 -18.98 -2.87 39.60
C ASN A 163 -20.36 -3.23 40.16
N GLU A 164 -21.29 -3.68 39.32
CA GLU A 164 -22.62 -4.13 39.77
C GLU A 164 -22.54 -5.27 40.76
N LYS A 165 -21.67 -6.27 40.55
CA LYS A 165 -21.44 -7.39 41.46
C LYS A 165 -21.13 -6.90 42.86
N TYR A 166 -20.23 -5.95 43.03
CA TYR A 166 -19.82 -5.41 44.33
C TYR A 166 -20.87 -4.47 44.93
N LEU A 167 -21.59 -3.71 44.11
CA LEU A 167 -22.72 -2.91 44.53
C LEU A 167 -23.83 -3.79 45.13
N LEU A 168 -24.23 -4.86 44.43
CA LEU A 168 -25.25 -5.79 44.91
C LEU A 168 -24.82 -6.48 46.22
N LYS A 169 -23.56 -6.86 46.35
CA LYS A 169 -23.01 -7.42 47.57
C LYS A 169 -23.08 -6.42 48.70
N PHE A 170 -22.66 -5.17 48.47
CA PHE A 170 -22.75 -4.10 49.47
C PHE A 170 -24.22 -3.83 49.92
N LEU A 171 -25.15 -3.77 48.95
CA LEU A 171 -26.57 -3.53 49.28
C LEU A 171 -27.20 -4.68 50.05
N LYS A 172 -26.75 -5.92 49.85
CA LYS A 172 -27.24 -7.10 50.54
C LYS A 172 -26.67 -7.24 51.94
N ASP A 173 -25.36 -7.08 52.07
CA ASP A 173 -24.62 -7.41 53.30
C ASP A 173 -24.32 -6.18 54.17
N GLY A 174 -24.59 -4.97 53.66
CA GLY A 174 -24.32 -3.68 54.33
C GLY A 174 -22.84 -3.28 54.41
N THR A 175 -21.94 -4.20 54.06
CA THR A 175 -20.49 -4.00 54.09
C THR A 175 -19.76 -4.81 53.02
N LEU A 176 -18.55 -4.38 52.67
CA LEU A 176 -17.62 -5.19 51.87
C LEU A 176 -16.45 -5.64 52.73
N THR A 177 -16.00 -6.87 52.62
CA THR A 177 -14.81 -7.36 53.29
C THR A 177 -13.54 -6.69 52.79
N LYS A 178 -12.43 -6.77 53.54
CA LYS A 178 -11.13 -6.27 53.05
C LYS A 178 -10.67 -6.95 51.76
N GLU A 179 -10.98 -8.24 51.63
CA GLU A 179 -10.68 -9.01 50.42
C GLU A 179 -11.53 -8.55 49.22
N ASP A 180 -12.82 -8.28 49.42
CA ASP A 180 -13.69 -7.71 48.40
C ASP A 180 -13.19 -6.34 47.94
N LEU A 181 -12.80 -5.47 48.85
CA LEU A 181 -12.23 -4.16 48.52
C LEU A 181 -10.92 -4.30 47.74
N PHE A 182 -10.06 -5.22 48.14
CA PHE A 182 -8.83 -5.49 47.40
C PHE A 182 -9.10 -5.93 45.96
N LYS A 183 -9.97 -6.93 45.74
CA LYS A 183 -10.36 -7.40 44.43
C LYS A 183 -11.04 -6.30 43.60
N PHE A 184 -11.89 -5.48 44.25
CA PHE A 184 -12.54 -4.35 43.58
C PHE A 184 -11.53 -3.31 43.09
N TYR A 185 -10.52 -2.95 43.87
CA TYR A 185 -9.52 -1.96 43.47
C TYR A 185 -8.48 -2.52 42.51
N THR A 186 -8.13 -3.79 42.59
CA THR A 186 -7.11 -4.40 41.73
C THR A 186 -7.67 -4.91 40.42
N GLY A 187 -8.99 -5.18 40.37
CA GLY A 187 -9.60 -5.80 39.16
C GLY A 187 -9.08 -7.20 38.88
N GLU A 188 -8.63 -7.95 39.90
CA GLU A 188 -7.92 -9.23 39.78
C GLU A 188 -8.68 -10.28 38.93
N ASP A 189 -10.01 -10.31 39.07
CA ASP A 189 -10.89 -11.25 38.33
C ASP A 189 -11.09 -10.88 36.83
N MET A 190 -10.59 -9.75 36.40
CA MET A 190 -10.92 -9.20 35.06
C MET A 190 -9.88 -9.49 33.98
N GLY A 191 -8.61 -9.66 34.37
CA GLY A 191 -7.52 -9.78 33.40
C GLY A 191 -7.60 -10.98 32.47
N GLU A 192 -8.04 -12.15 33.00
CA GLU A 192 -8.20 -13.36 32.20
C GLU A 192 -9.40 -13.28 31.26
N LYS A 193 -10.52 -12.74 31.74
CA LYS A 193 -11.71 -12.54 30.91
C LYS A 193 -11.46 -11.59 29.75
N TYR A 194 -10.64 -10.57 29.97
CA TYR A 194 -10.19 -9.66 28.93
C TYR A 194 -9.48 -10.36 27.78
N LYS A 195 -8.50 -11.20 28.10
CA LYS A 195 -7.73 -11.93 27.10
C LYS A 195 -8.61 -12.86 26.25
N LEU A 196 -9.63 -13.47 26.86
CA LEU A 196 -10.56 -14.33 26.16
C LEU A 196 -11.43 -13.54 25.16
N ILE A 197 -11.94 -12.38 25.55
CA ILE A 197 -12.76 -11.52 24.68
C ILE A 197 -11.90 -10.95 23.54
N GLU A 198 -10.68 -10.51 23.82
CA GLU A 198 -9.78 -10.04 22.75
C GLU A 198 -9.53 -11.11 21.70
N LYS A 199 -9.30 -12.34 22.15
CA LYS A 199 -9.09 -13.48 21.26
C LYS A 199 -10.34 -13.79 20.43
N GLU A 200 -11.52 -13.80 21.04
CA GLU A 200 -12.79 -14.02 20.36
C GLU A 200 -13.08 -12.96 19.30
N ILE A 201 -12.85 -11.69 19.59
CA ILE A 201 -12.99 -10.60 18.61
C ILE A 201 -11.99 -10.77 17.45
N GLU A 202 -10.76 -11.17 17.73
CA GLU A 202 -9.77 -11.41 16.68
C GLU A 202 -10.16 -12.58 15.78
N GLU A 203 -10.67 -13.67 16.33
CA GLU A 203 -11.10 -14.86 15.58
C GLU A 203 -12.36 -14.61 14.73
N ASN A 204 -13.33 -13.85 15.24
CA ASN A 204 -14.59 -13.58 14.54
C ASN A 204 -14.49 -12.53 13.44
N TYR A 205 -13.44 -11.71 13.45
CA TYR A 205 -13.24 -10.63 12.47
C TYR A 205 -11.88 -10.73 11.74
N ALA A 206 -11.28 -11.94 11.71
CA ALA A 206 -10.02 -12.21 11.02
C ALA A 206 -10.13 -12.15 9.49
#